data_c93312a183b431cb1a66e6f34eaabb4f
#
_entry.id   c93312a183b431cb1a66e6f34eaabb4f
#
_cell.length_a   1.000
_cell.length_b   1.000
_cell.length_c   1.000
_cell.angle_alpha   90.00
_cell.angle_beta   90.00
_cell.angle_gamma   90.00
#
_symmetry.space_group_name_H-M   'P 1'
#
loop_
_entity.id
_entity.type
_entity.pdbx_description
1 polymer ?
#
loop_
_entity_poly.entity_id
_entity_poly.type
_entity_poly.pdbx_seq_one_letter_code
_entity_poly.pdbx_strand_id
1 'polypeptide(L)'
;VGVATTLADATGVPDMVWAALLFLGGFYFLRRESLDAPIASALLVGMVNIGLIIILSLLAWPHVSSENLLYVNVPFLNGQPFTPTILALVFGVVLAAYFGHTSAGNMAKTMLHRDPTGKSLLWGNVAAIAAAVGLYCLWVVSVNGAIDPVTLASTSGTALIPLAAVAGPGVYIFGSAFVVLGMGMASVHFSLALFNQVREWLPVHSQTSSISPSSMGFISRIRASVLSKAGRFWIGVLPVALIFLLIEWLLLTNRESFTGPFAFIGVVSVPVLAGVFPMLLLVAGRRKGDSVPAVVWRFLGHPVVVVSIYLIFLASILV
;
A
#
# COMPACT_ATOMS: atom_id res chain seq x y z
N VAL A 1 -12.48 -0.05 -3.11
CA VAL A 1 -13.21 -1.27 -3.48
C VAL A 1 -13.28 -2.22 -2.27
N GLY A 2 -12.20 -2.91 -1.87
CA GLY A 2 -12.24 -3.97 -0.86
C GLY A 2 -12.93 -3.62 0.48
N VAL A 3 -12.75 -2.41 1.02
CA VAL A 3 -13.48 -1.98 2.23
C VAL A 3 -14.98 -1.82 1.96
N ALA A 4 -15.33 -1.21 0.83
CA ALA A 4 -16.72 -0.97 0.47
C ALA A 4 -17.49 -2.29 0.27
N THR A 5 -16.90 -3.25 -0.45
CA THR A 5 -17.48 -4.58 -0.65
C THR A 5 -17.61 -5.34 0.67
N THR A 6 -16.58 -5.34 1.54
CA THR A 6 -16.66 -5.99 2.86
C THR A 6 -17.77 -5.38 3.74
N LEU A 7 -17.93 -4.05 3.71
CA LEU A 7 -19.00 -3.38 4.45
C LEU A 7 -20.37 -3.65 3.84
N ALA A 8 -20.46 -3.74 2.51
CA ALA A 8 -21.69 -4.10 1.82
C ALA A 8 -22.15 -5.52 2.21
N ASP A 9 -21.25 -6.48 2.17
CA ASP A 9 -21.50 -7.87 2.59
C ASP A 9 -21.94 -7.97 4.07
N ALA A 10 -21.34 -7.13 4.93
CA ALA A 10 -21.65 -7.14 6.37
C ALA A 10 -22.98 -6.47 6.72
N THR A 11 -23.42 -5.48 5.93
CA THR A 11 -24.55 -4.60 6.29
C THR A 11 -25.74 -4.72 5.35
N GLY A 12 -25.57 -5.31 4.17
CA GLY A 12 -26.57 -5.33 3.10
C GLY A 12 -26.79 -3.98 2.41
N VAL A 13 -25.99 -2.96 2.73
CA VAL A 13 -26.03 -1.64 2.07
C VAL A 13 -25.13 -1.71 0.83
N PRO A 14 -25.56 -1.16 -0.33
CA PRO A 14 -24.77 -1.19 -1.55
C PRO A 14 -23.35 -0.64 -1.36
N ASP A 15 -22.37 -1.27 -1.98
CA ASP A 15 -20.94 -0.93 -1.91
C ASP A 15 -20.61 0.49 -2.37
N MET A 16 -21.34 1.01 -3.36
CA MET A 16 -21.25 2.42 -3.78
C MET A 16 -21.55 3.40 -2.65
N VAL A 17 -22.53 3.10 -1.81
CA VAL A 17 -22.86 3.97 -0.67
C VAL A 17 -21.70 3.99 0.31
N TRP A 18 -21.10 2.83 0.57
CA TRP A 18 -19.93 2.74 1.43
C TRP A 18 -18.70 3.41 0.81
N ALA A 19 -18.48 3.26 -0.51
CA ALA A 19 -17.38 3.94 -1.20
C ALA A 19 -17.53 5.48 -1.09
N ALA A 20 -18.72 6.02 -1.29
CA ALA A 20 -19.01 7.44 -1.12
C ALA A 20 -18.76 7.92 0.33
N LEU A 21 -19.23 7.16 1.32
CA LEU A 21 -19.01 7.49 2.75
C LEU A 21 -17.54 7.46 3.13
N LEU A 22 -16.78 6.49 2.63
CA LEU A 22 -15.33 6.38 2.83
C LEU A 22 -14.59 7.55 2.19
N PHE A 23 -15.01 7.98 0.98
CA PHE A 23 -14.45 9.17 0.35
C PHE A 23 -14.72 10.44 1.14
N LEU A 24 -15.94 10.64 1.61
CA LEU A 24 -16.30 11.81 2.44
C LEU A 24 -15.52 11.82 3.75
N GLY A 25 -15.37 10.65 4.39
CA GLY A 25 -14.52 10.50 5.57
C GLY A 25 -13.05 10.84 5.28
N GLY A 26 -12.49 10.31 4.19
CA GLY A 26 -11.14 10.62 3.73
C GLY A 26 -10.95 12.12 3.44
N PHE A 27 -11.92 12.72 2.75
CA PHE A 27 -11.93 14.16 2.48
C PHE A 27 -11.92 15.02 3.76
N TYR A 28 -12.67 14.61 4.79
CA TYR A 28 -12.66 15.26 6.08
C TYR A 28 -11.28 15.23 6.73
N PHE A 29 -10.57 14.09 6.68
CA PHE A 29 -9.20 13.98 7.20
C PHE A 29 -8.21 14.81 6.39
N LEU A 30 -8.31 14.85 5.06
CA LEU A 30 -7.46 15.70 4.22
C LEU A 30 -7.58 17.19 4.57
N ARG A 31 -8.77 17.64 4.97
CA ARG A 31 -9.01 19.04 5.35
C ARG A 31 -8.34 19.45 6.68
N ARG A 32 -8.08 18.47 7.57
CA ARG A 32 -7.53 18.77 8.92
C ARG A 32 -6.04 19.09 8.94
N GLU A 33 -5.29 18.84 7.86
CA GLU A 33 -3.86 19.18 7.68
C GLU A 33 -2.89 18.76 8.81
N SER A 34 -3.32 18.07 9.86
CA SER A 34 -2.49 17.64 10.99
C SER A 34 -1.92 16.25 10.73
N LEU A 35 -0.59 16.11 10.71
CA LEU A 35 0.10 14.83 10.50
C LEU A 35 0.22 13.97 11.76
N ASP A 36 0.16 14.58 12.96
CA ASP A 36 0.42 13.86 14.23
C ASP A 36 -0.70 12.87 14.55
N ALA A 37 -1.95 13.26 14.35
CA ALA A 37 -3.09 12.39 14.59
C ALA A 37 -3.14 11.17 13.64
N PRO A 38 -2.89 11.28 12.32
CA PRO A 38 -2.75 10.14 11.42
C PRO A 38 -1.62 9.18 11.81
N ILE A 39 -0.47 9.68 12.28
CA ILE A 39 0.65 8.83 12.69
C ILE A 39 0.30 8.03 13.94
N ALA A 40 -0.26 8.68 14.96
CA ALA A 40 -0.68 8.00 16.18
C ALA A 40 -1.78 6.96 15.93
N SER A 41 -2.76 7.31 15.09
CA SER A 41 -3.83 6.38 14.69
C SER A 41 -3.30 5.20 13.88
N ALA A 42 -2.30 5.41 13.01
CA ALA A 42 -1.67 4.34 12.25
C ALA A 42 -0.97 3.32 13.13
N LEU A 43 -0.28 3.77 14.18
CA LEU A 43 0.37 2.88 15.14
C LEU A 43 -0.66 2.06 15.91
N LEU A 44 -1.74 2.69 16.40
CA LEU A 44 -2.80 2.01 17.13
C LEU A 44 -3.51 0.98 16.24
N VAL A 45 -3.94 1.41 15.05
CA VAL A 45 -4.61 0.52 14.07
C VAL A 45 -3.68 -0.60 13.61
N GLY A 46 -2.38 -0.31 13.42
CA GLY A 46 -1.38 -1.32 13.09
C GLY A 46 -1.27 -2.40 14.18
N MET A 47 -1.21 -2.02 15.46
CA MET A 47 -1.20 -2.98 16.56
C MET A 47 -2.47 -3.82 16.64
N VAL A 48 -3.64 -3.18 16.45
CA VAL A 48 -4.92 -3.89 16.44
C VAL A 48 -4.97 -4.87 15.27
N ASN A 49 -4.52 -4.47 14.07
CA ASN A 49 -4.49 -5.35 12.89
C ASN A 49 -3.54 -6.53 13.06
N ILE A 50 -2.38 -6.34 13.69
CA ILE A 50 -1.48 -7.46 14.04
C ILE A 50 -2.20 -8.44 14.97
N GLY A 51 -2.89 -7.93 15.98
CA GLY A 51 -3.71 -8.77 16.86
C GLY A 51 -4.82 -9.52 16.11
N LEU A 52 -5.53 -8.83 15.22
CA LEU A 52 -6.62 -9.43 14.45
C LEU A 52 -6.13 -10.53 13.50
N ILE A 53 -5.01 -10.36 12.80
CA ILE A 53 -4.47 -11.40 11.92
C ILE A 53 -4.02 -12.62 12.70
N ILE A 54 -3.46 -12.44 13.90
CA ILE A 54 -3.10 -13.54 14.79
C ILE A 54 -4.37 -14.28 15.25
N ILE A 55 -5.40 -13.56 15.71
CA ILE A 55 -6.67 -14.14 16.13
C ILE A 55 -7.31 -14.94 14.98
N LEU A 56 -7.38 -14.35 13.78
CA LEU A 56 -7.93 -15.01 12.61
C LEU A 56 -7.16 -16.30 12.25
N SER A 57 -5.83 -16.24 12.33
CA SER A 57 -5.00 -17.42 12.07
C SER A 57 -5.21 -18.49 13.12
N LEU A 58 -5.36 -18.13 14.39
CA LEU A 58 -5.66 -19.08 15.48
C LEU A 58 -7.05 -19.70 15.34
N LEU A 59 -8.05 -18.94 14.88
CA LEU A 59 -9.39 -19.48 14.60
C LEU A 59 -9.38 -20.47 13.43
N ALA A 60 -8.56 -20.22 12.41
CA ALA A 60 -8.41 -21.11 11.26
C ALA A 60 -7.58 -22.36 11.58
N TRP A 61 -6.65 -22.27 12.53
CA TRP A 61 -5.65 -23.32 12.81
C TRP A 61 -6.23 -24.72 13.10
N PRO A 62 -7.33 -24.89 13.88
CA PRO A 62 -7.94 -26.21 14.11
C PRO A 62 -8.46 -26.91 12.85
N HIS A 63 -8.67 -26.14 11.78
CA HIS A 63 -9.20 -26.65 10.50
C HIS A 63 -8.09 -26.88 9.45
N VAL A 64 -6.83 -26.60 9.81
CA VAL A 64 -5.69 -26.81 8.92
C VAL A 64 -5.47 -28.31 8.71
N SER A 65 -5.54 -28.74 7.45
CA SER A 65 -5.23 -30.10 7.03
C SER A 65 -3.93 -30.15 6.23
N SER A 66 -3.18 -31.25 6.42
CA SER A 66 -1.98 -31.51 5.61
C SER A 66 -2.32 -31.76 4.14
N GLU A 67 -3.50 -32.29 3.86
CA GLU A 67 -3.97 -32.56 2.51
C GLU A 67 -4.13 -31.25 1.72
N ASN A 68 -4.75 -30.23 2.31
CA ASN A 68 -4.87 -28.92 1.70
C ASN A 68 -3.51 -28.25 1.49
N LEU A 69 -2.60 -28.34 2.48
CA LEU A 69 -1.28 -27.72 2.38
C LEU A 69 -0.36 -28.40 1.37
N LEU A 70 -0.51 -29.72 1.20
CA LEU A 70 0.28 -30.50 0.25
C LEU A 70 -0.37 -30.58 -1.13
N TYR A 71 -1.53 -29.97 -1.31
CA TYR A 71 -2.15 -29.86 -2.63
C TYR A 71 -1.25 -29.02 -3.53
N VAL A 72 -0.53 -29.70 -4.39
CA VAL A 72 0.40 -29.08 -5.33
C VAL A 72 -0.19 -29.22 -6.72
N ASN A 73 -0.81 -28.16 -7.20
CA ASN A 73 -1.20 -28.05 -8.61
C ASN A 73 0.00 -27.55 -9.43
N VAL A 74 1.05 -28.37 -9.47
CA VAL A 74 2.21 -28.07 -10.31
C VAL A 74 1.84 -28.42 -11.75
N PRO A 75 1.85 -27.44 -12.67
CA PRO A 75 1.44 -27.63 -14.06
C PRO A 75 2.10 -28.85 -14.72
N PHE A 76 3.39 -29.06 -14.48
CA PHE A 76 4.14 -30.17 -15.06
C PHE A 76 3.80 -31.54 -14.49
N LEU A 77 3.40 -31.62 -13.21
CA LEU A 77 3.03 -32.89 -12.59
C LEU A 77 1.61 -33.32 -12.94
N ASN A 78 0.72 -32.37 -13.20
CA ASN A 78 -0.69 -32.63 -13.54
C ASN A 78 -0.98 -32.54 -15.05
N GLY A 79 0.07 -32.48 -15.89
CA GLY A 79 -0.09 -32.40 -17.35
C GLY A 79 -0.63 -31.06 -17.85
N GLN A 80 -0.77 -30.06 -16.97
CA GLN A 80 -1.20 -28.72 -17.36
C GLN A 80 0.01 -27.90 -17.84
N PRO A 81 -0.14 -27.10 -18.91
CA PRO A 81 0.95 -26.23 -19.37
C PRO A 81 1.26 -25.15 -18.32
N PHE A 82 2.53 -24.89 -18.09
CA PHE A 82 2.97 -23.79 -17.25
C PHE A 82 2.59 -22.46 -17.90
N THR A 83 1.80 -21.65 -17.20
CA THR A 83 1.43 -20.29 -17.63
C THR A 83 2.26 -19.27 -16.86
N PRO A 84 3.23 -18.58 -17.50
CA PRO A 84 4.06 -17.56 -16.83
C PRO A 84 3.26 -16.43 -16.19
N THR A 85 2.06 -16.17 -16.69
CA THR A 85 1.14 -15.15 -16.15
C THR A 85 0.80 -15.33 -14.67
N ILE A 86 0.80 -16.57 -14.15
CA ILE A 86 0.60 -16.85 -12.73
C ILE A 86 1.75 -16.29 -11.89
N LEU A 87 2.99 -16.44 -12.38
CA LEU A 87 4.17 -15.87 -11.69
C LEU A 87 4.11 -14.35 -11.65
N ALA A 88 3.74 -13.71 -12.76
CA ALA A 88 3.59 -12.26 -12.82
C ALA A 88 2.54 -11.76 -11.81
N LEU A 89 1.39 -12.45 -11.74
CA LEU A 89 0.32 -12.11 -10.79
C LEU A 89 0.78 -12.24 -9.33
N VAL A 90 1.33 -13.39 -8.95
CA VAL A 90 1.79 -13.66 -7.59
C VAL A 90 2.95 -12.74 -7.20
N PHE A 91 3.92 -12.57 -8.10
CA PHE A 91 5.09 -11.72 -7.85
C PHE A 91 4.69 -10.26 -7.68
N GLY A 92 3.79 -9.75 -8.54
CA GLY A 92 3.28 -8.39 -8.45
C GLY A 92 2.54 -8.14 -7.13
N VAL A 93 1.67 -9.05 -6.71
CA VAL A 93 0.93 -8.93 -5.43
C VAL A 93 1.88 -8.96 -4.24
N VAL A 94 2.88 -9.87 -4.23
CA VAL A 94 3.88 -9.97 -3.16
C VAL A 94 4.71 -8.70 -3.08
N LEU A 95 5.21 -8.17 -4.20
CA LEU A 95 5.95 -6.91 -4.22
C LEU A 95 5.10 -5.74 -3.69
N ALA A 96 3.83 -5.66 -4.08
CA ALA A 96 2.93 -4.62 -3.59
C ALA A 96 2.68 -4.74 -2.09
N ALA A 97 2.57 -5.97 -1.55
CA ALA A 97 2.38 -6.21 -0.12
C ALA A 97 3.56 -5.72 0.75
N TYR A 98 4.77 -5.71 0.20
CA TYR A 98 5.97 -5.20 0.88
C TYR A 98 6.31 -3.74 0.57
N PHE A 99 5.39 -3.00 -0.03
CA PHE A 99 5.58 -1.60 -0.42
C PHE A 99 5.60 -0.66 0.79
N GLY A 100 6.71 -0.60 1.50
CA GLY A 100 6.88 0.22 2.72
C GLY A 100 7.99 1.28 2.64
N HIS A 101 8.62 1.48 1.48
CA HIS A 101 9.80 2.36 1.34
C HIS A 101 9.49 3.84 1.66
N THR A 102 8.27 4.33 1.38
CA THR A 102 7.86 5.71 1.72
C THR A 102 7.81 5.92 3.24
N SER A 103 7.34 4.90 3.98
CA SER A 103 7.34 4.91 5.45
C SER A 103 8.76 4.90 6.00
N ALA A 104 9.66 4.08 5.43
CA ALA A 104 11.07 4.04 5.80
C ALA A 104 11.76 5.40 5.55
N GLY A 105 11.47 6.06 4.42
CA GLY A 105 11.98 7.41 4.11
C GLY A 105 11.50 8.48 5.11
N ASN A 106 10.24 8.45 5.50
CA ASN A 106 9.70 9.37 6.50
C ASN A 106 10.27 9.11 7.90
N MET A 107 10.42 7.84 8.29
CA MET A 107 11.09 7.47 9.55
C MET A 107 12.56 7.91 9.57
N ALA A 108 13.27 7.81 8.45
CA ALA A 108 14.65 8.23 8.34
C ALA A 108 14.82 9.72 8.70
N LYS A 109 13.94 10.60 8.22
CA LYS A 109 13.95 12.03 8.55
C LYS A 109 13.91 12.29 10.06
N THR A 110 13.15 11.50 10.81
CA THR A 110 13.00 11.68 12.26
C THR A 110 14.08 10.95 13.05
N MET A 111 14.42 9.73 12.63
CA MET A 111 15.32 8.86 13.39
C MET A 111 16.78 9.28 13.24
N LEU A 112 17.22 9.75 12.07
CA LEU A 112 18.60 10.16 11.84
C LEU A 112 18.99 11.41 12.67
N HIS A 113 18.04 12.22 13.09
CA HIS A 113 18.27 13.29 14.06
C HIS A 113 18.58 12.77 15.47
N ARG A 114 18.00 11.63 15.85
CA ARG A 114 18.18 11.00 17.16
C ARG A 114 19.33 9.98 17.20
N ASP A 115 19.49 9.24 16.10
CA ASP A 115 20.55 8.26 15.90
C ASP A 115 21.24 8.52 14.54
N PRO A 116 22.26 9.39 14.51
CA PRO A 116 23.02 9.69 13.29
C PRO A 116 23.72 8.49 12.68
N THR A 117 23.92 7.39 13.46
CA THR A 117 24.55 6.15 12.96
C THR A 117 23.62 5.36 12.05
N GLY A 118 22.32 5.61 12.09
CA GLY A 118 21.28 4.91 11.32
C GLY A 118 21.05 3.45 11.74
N LYS A 119 21.69 2.98 12.82
CA LYS A 119 21.52 1.59 13.29
C LYS A 119 20.11 1.28 13.72
N SER A 120 19.49 2.19 14.50
CA SER A 120 18.12 2.03 14.96
C SER A 120 17.14 1.98 13.79
N LEU A 121 17.35 2.80 12.77
CA LEU A 121 16.52 2.79 11.56
C LEU A 121 16.66 1.46 10.81
N LEU A 122 17.91 0.98 10.62
CA LEU A 122 18.16 -0.28 9.91
C LEU A 122 17.51 -1.46 10.64
N TRP A 123 17.82 -1.65 11.94
CA TRP A 123 17.32 -2.78 12.71
C TRP A 123 15.79 -2.72 12.90
N GLY A 124 15.23 -1.51 13.04
CA GLY A 124 13.79 -1.32 13.08
C GLY A 124 13.10 -1.78 11.78
N ASN A 125 13.66 -1.42 10.62
CA ASN A 125 13.13 -1.89 9.32
C ASN A 125 13.30 -3.40 9.14
N VAL A 126 14.46 -3.97 9.50
CA VAL A 126 14.68 -5.43 9.43
C VAL A 126 13.69 -6.18 10.32
N ALA A 127 13.47 -5.73 11.55
CA ALA A 127 12.51 -6.33 12.46
C ALA A 127 11.07 -6.22 11.93
N ALA A 128 10.70 -5.06 11.37
CA ALA A 128 9.38 -4.86 10.78
C ALA A 128 9.12 -5.78 9.58
N ILE A 129 10.11 -5.92 8.67
CA ILE A 129 10.01 -6.83 7.53
C ILE A 129 9.94 -8.29 8.01
N ALA A 130 10.77 -8.69 8.96
CA ALA A 130 10.74 -10.05 9.50
C ALA A 130 9.39 -10.37 10.16
N ALA A 131 8.83 -9.44 10.92
CA ALA A 131 7.49 -9.58 11.51
C ALA A 131 6.41 -9.67 10.42
N ALA A 132 6.47 -8.84 9.39
CA ALA A 132 5.53 -8.88 8.27
C ALA A 132 5.59 -10.22 7.52
N VAL A 133 6.81 -10.72 7.22
CA VAL A 133 7.00 -12.05 6.60
C VAL A 133 6.39 -13.14 7.48
N GLY A 134 6.67 -13.14 8.79
CA GLY A 134 6.12 -14.11 9.73
C GLY A 134 4.59 -14.10 9.76
N LEU A 135 3.98 -12.91 9.81
CA LEU A 135 2.52 -12.75 9.79
C LEU A 135 1.90 -13.19 8.46
N TYR A 136 2.52 -12.86 7.34
CA TYR A 136 2.04 -13.31 6.03
C TYR A 136 2.14 -14.83 5.87
N CYS A 137 3.27 -15.43 6.28
CA CYS A 137 3.40 -16.88 6.27
C CYS A 137 2.36 -17.55 7.17
N LEU A 138 2.16 -17.03 8.38
CA LEU A 138 1.14 -17.54 9.31
C LEU A 138 -0.25 -17.48 8.69
N TRP A 139 -0.62 -16.34 8.09
CA TRP A 139 -1.92 -16.16 7.44
C TRP A 139 -2.09 -17.10 6.24
N VAL A 140 -1.10 -17.13 5.34
CA VAL A 140 -1.16 -17.97 4.14
C VAL A 140 -1.28 -19.45 4.49
N VAL A 141 -0.49 -19.94 5.46
CA VAL A 141 -0.57 -21.32 5.92
C VAL A 141 -1.92 -21.62 6.55
N SER A 142 -2.44 -20.72 7.40
CA SER A 142 -3.73 -20.90 8.05
C SER A 142 -4.88 -20.97 7.04
N VAL A 143 -4.91 -20.06 6.07
CA VAL A 143 -6.00 -19.99 5.06
C VAL A 143 -5.91 -21.15 4.08
N ASN A 144 -4.75 -21.38 3.49
CA ASN A 144 -4.59 -22.47 2.50
C ASN A 144 -4.69 -23.86 3.15
N GLY A 145 -4.38 -23.99 4.44
CA GLY A 145 -4.57 -25.22 5.15
C GLY A 145 -6.01 -25.49 5.56
N ALA A 146 -6.77 -24.44 5.90
CA ALA A 146 -8.13 -24.55 6.39
C ALA A 146 -9.18 -24.67 5.28
N ILE A 147 -8.95 -24.09 4.12
CA ILE A 147 -9.90 -24.04 3.00
C ILE A 147 -9.47 -25.03 1.93
N ASP A 148 -10.45 -25.79 1.39
CA ASP A 148 -10.22 -26.63 0.22
C ASP A 148 -9.69 -25.80 -0.97
N PRO A 149 -8.63 -26.24 -1.65
CA PRO A 149 -8.00 -25.51 -2.75
C PRO A 149 -8.93 -25.17 -3.92
N VAL A 150 -9.90 -26.05 -4.23
CA VAL A 150 -10.87 -25.80 -5.31
C VAL A 150 -11.84 -24.69 -4.92
N THR A 151 -12.30 -24.70 -3.68
CA THR A 151 -13.15 -23.63 -3.11
C THR A 151 -12.41 -22.30 -3.10
N LEU A 152 -11.14 -22.29 -2.67
CA LEU A 152 -10.33 -21.08 -2.63
C LEU A 152 -10.09 -20.52 -4.04
N ALA A 153 -9.81 -21.38 -5.02
CA ALA A 153 -9.59 -20.98 -6.42
C ALA A 153 -10.84 -20.41 -7.09
N SER A 154 -12.03 -20.84 -6.68
CA SER A 154 -13.31 -20.37 -7.21
C SER A 154 -13.81 -19.09 -6.54
N THR A 155 -13.18 -18.66 -5.43
CA THR A 155 -13.61 -17.49 -4.66
C THR A 155 -13.11 -16.21 -5.31
N SER A 156 -14.04 -15.34 -5.67
CA SER A 156 -13.75 -13.95 -6.06
C SER A 156 -13.79 -13.04 -4.83
N GLY A 157 -12.74 -12.25 -4.59
CA GLY A 157 -12.68 -11.32 -3.46
C GLY A 157 -11.77 -11.78 -2.32
N THR A 158 -12.21 -11.59 -1.08
CA THR A 158 -11.42 -11.94 0.10
C THR A 158 -11.67 -13.40 0.54
N ALA A 159 -10.65 -14.04 1.11
CA ALA A 159 -10.79 -15.39 1.67
C ALA A 159 -11.66 -15.47 2.94
N LEU A 160 -12.26 -14.35 3.38
CA LEU A 160 -13.04 -14.30 4.63
C LEU A 160 -14.33 -15.12 4.58
N ILE A 161 -15.05 -15.06 3.46
CA ILE A 161 -16.32 -15.79 3.30
C ILE A 161 -16.08 -17.31 3.37
N PRO A 162 -15.21 -17.91 2.53
CA PRO A 162 -14.96 -19.35 2.62
C PRO A 162 -14.31 -19.76 3.94
N LEU A 163 -13.47 -18.90 4.54
CA LEU A 163 -12.89 -19.19 5.84
C LEU A 163 -13.94 -19.16 6.96
N ALA A 164 -14.89 -18.24 6.91
CA ALA A 164 -15.99 -18.18 7.89
C ALA A 164 -16.93 -19.40 7.77
N ALA A 165 -17.11 -19.95 6.59
CA ALA A 165 -17.89 -21.17 6.39
C ALA A 165 -17.24 -22.38 7.08
N VAL A 166 -15.91 -22.42 7.19
CA VAL A 166 -15.15 -23.50 7.83
C VAL A 166 -14.93 -23.23 9.32
N ALA A 167 -14.46 -22.05 9.68
CA ALA A 167 -13.99 -21.73 11.04
C ALA A 167 -15.02 -20.92 11.86
N GLY A 168 -16.20 -20.70 11.31
CA GLY A 168 -17.34 -20.11 12.02
C GLY A 168 -17.46 -18.59 11.91
N PRO A 169 -18.58 -18.02 12.43
CA PRO A 169 -18.94 -16.61 12.20
C PRO A 169 -17.99 -15.60 12.86
N GLY A 170 -17.20 -16.01 13.85
CA GLY A 170 -16.19 -15.18 14.48
C GLY A 170 -15.14 -14.68 13.48
N VAL A 171 -14.78 -15.54 12.50
CA VAL A 171 -13.85 -15.17 11.42
C VAL A 171 -14.39 -14.00 10.61
N TYR A 172 -15.68 -14.00 10.33
CA TYR A 172 -16.30 -12.94 9.56
C TYR A 172 -16.25 -11.59 10.29
N ILE A 173 -16.54 -11.59 11.59
CA ILE A 173 -16.52 -10.38 12.43
C ILE A 173 -15.10 -9.81 12.53
N PHE A 174 -14.14 -10.63 12.95
CA PHE A 174 -12.74 -10.20 13.10
C PHE A 174 -12.09 -9.88 11.75
N GLY A 175 -12.43 -10.63 10.71
CA GLY A 175 -11.94 -10.41 9.36
C GLY A 175 -12.45 -9.11 8.75
N SER A 176 -13.74 -8.81 8.91
CA SER A 176 -14.30 -7.53 8.46
C SER A 176 -13.67 -6.35 9.21
N ALA A 177 -13.48 -6.48 10.53
CA ALA A 177 -12.76 -5.47 11.30
C ALA A 177 -11.32 -5.27 10.80
N PHE A 178 -10.59 -6.36 10.53
CA PHE A 178 -9.24 -6.33 9.97
C PHE A 178 -9.19 -5.60 8.61
N VAL A 179 -10.10 -5.94 7.69
CA VAL A 179 -10.17 -5.32 6.36
C VAL A 179 -10.50 -3.83 6.47
N VAL A 180 -11.53 -3.48 7.24
CA VAL A 180 -11.97 -2.09 7.41
C VAL A 180 -10.88 -1.23 8.04
N LEU A 181 -10.25 -1.69 9.09
CA LEU A 181 -9.18 -0.95 9.78
C LEU A 181 -7.92 -0.89 8.92
N GLY A 182 -7.47 -2.01 8.35
CA GLY A 182 -6.24 -2.08 7.57
C GLY A 182 -6.31 -1.33 6.26
N MET A 183 -7.27 -1.70 5.41
CA MET A 183 -7.43 -1.06 4.09
C MET A 183 -7.97 0.37 4.22
N GLY A 184 -8.86 0.64 5.19
CA GLY A 184 -9.37 1.99 5.43
C GLY A 184 -8.26 2.94 5.83
N MET A 185 -7.40 2.55 6.77
CA MET A 185 -6.25 3.35 7.18
C MET A 185 -5.23 3.51 6.04
N ALA A 186 -4.93 2.44 5.29
CA ALA A 186 -4.06 2.52 4.12
C ALA A 186 -4.59 3.51 3.08
N SER A 187 -5.90 3.48 2.81
CA SER A 187 -6.55 4.41 1.88
C SER A 187 -6.39 5.87 2.32
N VAL A 188 -6.57 6.17 3.60
CA VAL A 188 -6.36 7.52 4.16
C VAL A 188 -4.90 7.96 4.00
N HIS A 189 -3.94 7.09 4.32
CA HIS A 189 -2.51 7.41 4.22
C HIS A 189 -2.07 7.65 2.77
N PHE A 190 -2.47 6.80 1.83
CA PHE A 190 -2.13 6.98 0.42
C PHE A 190 -2.80 8.23 -0.16
N SER A 191 -4.05 8.52 0.21
CA SER A 191 -4.73 9.74 -0.21
C SER A 191 -4.02 10.99 0.33
N LEU A 192 -3.60 10.97 1.59
CA LEU A 192 -2.86 12.07 2.20
C LEU A 192 -1.46 12.24 1.57
N ALA A 193 -0.76 11.14 1.29
CA ALA A 193 0.52 11.17 0.61
C ALA A 193 0.40 11.78 -0.80
N LEU A 194 -0.58 11.34 -1.59
CA LEU A 194 -0.85 11.86 -2.93
C LEU A 194 -1.22 13.36 -2.88
N PHE A 195 -2.11 13.73 -1.96
CA PHE A 195 -2.50 15.11 -1.73
C PHE A 195 -1.30 16.02 -1.43
N ASN A 196 -0.42 15.61 -0.52
CA ASN A 196 0.77 16.37 -0.16
C ASN A 196 1.77 16.43 -1.32
N GLN A 197 1.99 15.32 -2.03
CA GLN A 197 2.86 15.25 -3.21
C GLN A 197 2.45 16.28 -4.27
N VAL A 198 1.17 16.35 -4.59
CA VAL A 198 0.65 17.31 -5.57
C VAL A 198 0.82 18.74 -5.09
N ARG A 199 0.60 19.00 -3.79
CA ARG A 199 0.81 20.34 -3.21
C ARG A 199 2.28 20.76 -3.22
N GLU A 200 3.21 19.84 -3.04
CA GLU A 200 4.66 20.11 -3.10
C GLU A 200 5.12 20.49 -4.51
N TRP A 201 4.48 19.98 -5.57
CA TRP A 201 4.78 20.38 -6.95
C TRP A 201 4.34 21.81 -7.29
N LEU A 202 3.43 22.38 -6.51
CA LEU A 202 2.98 23.74 -6.73
C LEU A 202 4.00 24.72 -6.16
N PRO A 203 4.41 25.76 -6.93
CA PRO A 203 5.38 26.74 -6.46
C PRO A 203 4.91 27.40 -5.17
N VAL A 204 5.83 27.54 -4.22
CA VAL A 204 5.58 28.26 -2.97
C VAL A 204 5.48 29.74 -3.32
N HIS A 205 4.36 30.36 -2.97
CA HIS A 205 4.19 31.79 -3.18
C HIS A 205 5.07 32.53 -2.17
N SER A 206 6.24 33.03 -2.61
CA SER A 206 6.99 34.04 -1.84
C SER A 206 6.12 35.29 -1.78
N GLN A 207 5.75 35.73 -0.60
CA GLN A 207 4.89 36.90 -0.33
C GLN A 207 5.54 38.23 -0.69
N THR A 208 6.21 38.34 -1.81
CA THR A 208 6.94 39.55 -2.23
C THR A 208 6.35 40.13 -3.50
N SER A 209 5.08 40.51 -3.46
CA SER A 209 4.64 41.63 -4.32
C SER A 209 3.25 42.09 -3.87
N SER A 210 3.22 43.23 -3.21
CA SER A 210 2.06 44.08 -2.96
C SER A 210 1.53 44.72 -4.27
N ILE A 211 1.28 43.89 -5.29
CA ILE A 211 0.65 44.32 -6.53
C ILE A 211 -0.84 44.37 -6.31
N SER A 212 -1.44 45.53 -6.45
CA SER A 212 -2.88 45.75 -6.33
C SER A 212 -3.66 44.80 -7.26
N PRO A 213 -4.72 44.12 -6.77
CA PRO A 213 -5.52 43.17 -7.57
C PRO A 213 -6.17 43.78 -8.82
N SER A 214 -6.32 45.06 -8.88
CA SER A 214 -6.98 45.79 -9.99
C SER A 214 -6.17 45.85 -11.28
N SER A 215 -4.84 45.64 -11.22
CA SER A 215 -3.96 45.70 -12.39
C SER A 215 -3.57 44.34 -12.98
N MET A 216 -4.11 43.22 -12.42
CA MET A 216 -3.77 41.89 -12.87
C MET A 216 -4.59 41.47 -14.10
N GLY A 217 -3.89 41.04 -15.16
CA GLY A 217 -4.52 40.38 -16.32
C GLY A 217 -5.21 39.05 -15.95
N PHE A 218 -6.03 38.53 -16.84
CA PHE A 218 -6.81 37.28 -16.61
C PHE A 218 -5.95 36.10 -16.16
N ILE A 219 -4.82 35.88 -16.84
CA ILE A 219 -3.89 34.76 -16.52
C ILE A 219 -3.27 34.93 -15.13
N SER A 220 -2.92 36.11 -14.72
CA SER A 220 -2.35 36.40 -13.39
C SER A 220 -3.39 36.20 -12.28
N ARG A 221 -4.67 36.49 -12.55
CA ARG A 221 -5.79 36.20 -11.61
C ARG A 221 -6.01 34.68 -11.44
N ILE A 222 -6.02 33.91 -12.53
CA ILE A 222 -6.11 32.44 -12.46
C ILE A 222 -4.94 31.89 -11.66
N ARG A 223 -3.71 32.32 -11.98
CA ARG A 223 -2.50 31.89 -11.25
C ARG A 223 -2.58 32.23 -9.77
N ALA A 224 -3.02 33.44 -9.42
CA ALA A 224 -3.19 33.85 -8.02
C ALA A 224 -4.27 33.01 -7.30
N SER A 225 -5.39 32.71 -7.96
CA SER A 225 -6.42 31.84 -7.43
C SER A 225 -5.93 30.41 -7.21
N VAL A 226 -5.23 29.83 -8.19
CA VAL A 226 -4.64 28.48 -8.13
C VAL A 226 -3.60 28.36 -7.02
N LEU A 227 -2.77 29.38 -6.84
CA LEU A 227 -1.71 29.42 -5.81
C LEU A 227 -2.22 29.87 -4.44
N SER A 228 -3.48 30.29 -4.32
CA SER A 228 -4.11 30.57 -3.02
C SER A 228 -4.18 29.32 -2.15
N LYS A 229 -4.33 29.48 -0.83
CA LYS A 229 -4.48 28.35 0.09
C LYS A 229 -5.63 27.41 -0.33
N ALA A 230 -6.77 28.00 -0.71
CA ALA A 230 -7.92 27.26 -1.20
C ALA A 230 -7.65 26.56 -2.54
N GLY A 231 -7.04 27.26 -3.51
CA GLY A 231 -6.70 26.67 -4.82
C GLY A 231 -5.74 25.49 -4.70
N ARG A 232 -4.68 25.63 -3.90
CA ARG A 232 -3.73 24.53 -3.61
C ARG A 232 -4.40 23.32 -2.94
N PHE A 233 -5.37 23.56 -2.06
CA PHE A 233 -6.15 22.49 -1.45
C PHE A 233 -6.95 21.73 -2.51
N TRP A 234 -7.73 22.42 -3.34
CA TRP A 234 -8.56 21.81 -4.37
C TRP A 234 -7.74 21.07 -5.43
N ILE A 235 -6.61 21.63 -5.84
CA ILE A 235 -5.70 20.95 -6.78
C ILE A 235 -5.11 19.68 -6.15
N GLY A 236 -4.76 19.71 -4.86
CA GLY A 236 -4.29 18.52 -4.14
C GLY A 236 -5.35 17.44 -4.02
N VAL A 237 -6.64 17.82 -3.86
CA VAL A 237 -7.77 16.88 -3.78
C VAL A 237 -8.14 16.29 -5.14
N LEU A 238 -7.91 17.02 -6.24
CA LEU A 238 -8.35 16.62 -7.57
C LEU A 238 -7.96 15.18 -7.96
N PRO A 239 -6.70 14.72 -7.87
CA PRO A 239 -6.34 13.36 -8.23
C PRO A 239 -6.99 12.31 -7.32
N VAL A 240 -7.18 12.60 -6.04
CA VAL A 240 -7.91 11.71 -5.12
C VAL A 240 -9.37 11.57 -5.54
N ALA A 241 -10.01 12.69 -5.90
CA ALA A 241 -11.39 12.70 -6.39
C ALA A 241 -11.52 11.95 -7.74
N LEU A 242 -10.55 12.09 -8.65
CA LEU A 242 -10.55 11.37 -9.93
C LEU A 242 -10.43 9.86 -9.72
N ILE A 243 -9.55 9.42 -8.81
CA ILE A 243 -9.41 7.99 -8.45
C ILE A 243 -10.73 7.47 -7.85
N PHE A 244 -11.37 8.24 -6.97
CA PHE A 244 -12.66 7.88 -6.40
C PHE A 244 -13.74 7.73 -7.48
N LEU A 245 -13.87 8.69 -8.39
CA LEU A 245 -14.82 8.63 -9.51
C LEU A 245 -14.54 7.41 -10.42
N LEU A 246 -13.29 7.08 -10.64
CA LEU A 246 -12.92 5.87 -11.37
C LEU A 246 -13.38 4.60 -10.64
N ILE A 247 -13.19 4.54 -9.32
CA ILE A 247 -13.64 3.41 -8.50
C ILE A 247 -15.16 3.28 -8.56
N GLU A 248 -15.90 4.38 -8.41
CA GLU A 248 -17.37 4.38 -8.53
C GLU A 248 -17.83 3.90 -9.90
N TRP A 249 -17.15 4.35 -10.97
CA TRP A 249 -17.47 3.90 -12.32
C TRP A 249 -17.21 2.38 -12.51
N LEU A 250 -16.14 1.85 -11.93
CA LEU A 250 -15.83 0.41 -11.96
C LEU A 250 -16.90 -0.39 -11.21
N LEU A 251 -17.31 0.05 -10.02
CA LEU A 251 -18.39 -0.57 -9.23
C LEU A 251 -19.70 -0.56 -9.99
N LEU A 252 -20.09 0.59 -10.58
CA LEU A 252 -21.31 0.72 -11.39
C LEU A 252 -21.33 -0.22 -12.61
N THR A 253 -20.19 -0.52 -13.18
CA THR A 253 -20.09 -1.36 -14.38
C THR A 253 -19.83 -2.83 -14.06
N ASN A 254 -19.78 -3.23 -12.78
CA ASN A 254 -19.38 -4.56 -12.30
C ASN A 254 -18.07 -5.03 -12.94
N ARG A 255 -17.10 -4.11 -13.07
CA ARG A 255 -15.75 -4.36 -13.61
C ARG A 255 -14.68 -4.21 -12.52
N GLU A 256 -15.09 -4.19 -11.28
CA GLU A 256 -14.18 -4.14 -10.16
C GLU A 256 -13.28 -5.38 -10.13
N SER A 257 -11.99 -5.13 -10.00
CA SER A 257 -10.99 -6.14 -9.74
C SER A 257 -10.05 -5.63 -8.67
N PHE A 258 -9.85 -6.41 -7.63
CA PHE A 258 -8.89 -6.08 -6.59
C PHE A 258 -7.47 -6.51 -6.99
N THR A 259 -7.35 -7.70 -7.54
CA THR A 259 -6.05 -8.33 -7.84
C THR A 259 -5.36 -7.73 -9.04
N GLY A 260 -6.09 -7.40 -10.11
CA GLY A 260 -5.52 -6.86 -11.34
C GLY A 260 -4.76 -5.54 -11.14
N PRO A 261 -5.38 -4.47 -10.61
CA PRO A 261 -4.68 -3.23 -10.30
C PRO A 261 -3.53 -3.42 -9.31
N PHE A 262 -3.68 -4.31 -8.32
CA PHE A 262 -2.63 -4.58 -7.33
C PHE A 262 -1.42 -5.26 -7.97
N ALA A 263 -1.63 -6.23 -8.85
CA ALA A 263 -0.57 -6.88 -9.60
C ALA A 263 0.16 -5.88 -10.52
N PHE A 264 -0.59 -5.03 -11.25
CA PHE A 264 0.00 -3.99 -12.10
C PHE A 264 0.88 -3.02 -11.31
N ILE A 265 0.39 -2.52 -10.15
CA ILE A 265 1.17 -1.66 -9.27
C ILE A 265 2.43 -2.40 -8.80
N GLY A 266 2.31 -3.66 -8.41
CA GLY A 266 3.41 -4.50 -7.95
C GLY A 266 4.47 -4.73 -9.03
N VAL A 267 4.08 -5.00 -10.26
CA VAL A 267 5.01 -5.28 -11.35
C VAL A 267 5.67 -4.01 -11.91
N VAL A 268 4.95 -2.89 -11.99
CA VAL A 268 5.46 -1.67 -12.62
C VAL A 268 5.93 -0.64 -11.58
N SER A 269 5.03 -0.24 -10.69
CA SER A 269 5.31 0.90 -9.80
C SER A 269 6.29 0.56 -8.69
N VAL A 270 6.15 -0.62 -8.07
CA VAL A 270 7.01 -1.01 -6.95
C VAL A 270 8.46 -1.21 -7.37
N PRO A 271 8.79 -1.95 -8.43
CA PRO A 271 10.17 -2.09 -8.89
C PRO A 271 10.83 -0.75 -9.23
N VAL A 272 10.11 0.16 -9.88
CA VAL A 272 10.65 1.48 -10.20
C VAL A 272 10.89 2.30 -8.93
N LEU A 273 9.89 2.43 -8.07
CA LEU A 273 9.95 3.34 -6.91
C LEU A 273 10.73 2.78 -5.73
N ALA A 274 10.64 1.46 -5.47
CA ALA A 274 11.30 0.83 -4.34
C ALA A 274 12.65 0.17 -4.70
N GLY A 275 12.90 -0.09 -5.96
CA GLY A 275 14.11 -0.74 -6.46
C GLY A 275 15.00 0.20 -7.26
N VAL A 276 14.60 0.50 -8.49
CA VAL A 276 15.43 1.25 -9.44
C VAL A 276 15.80 2.64 -8.92
N PHE A 277 14.83 3.42 -8.47
CA PHE A 277 15.04 4.78 -7.98
C PHE A 277 15.98 4.86 -6.77
N PRO A 278 15.79 4.09 -5.68
CA PRO A 278 16.72 4.10 -4.54
C PRO A 278 18.14 3.71 -4.90
N MET A 279 18.33 2.77 -5.83
CA MET A 279 19.67 2.38 -6.29
C MET A 279 20.35 3.51 -7.07
N LEU A 280 19.61 4.18 -7.95
CA LEU A 280 20.12 5.35 -8.68
C LEU A 280 20.45 6.51 -7.73
N LEU A 281 19.61 6.78 -6.72
CA LEU A 281 19.87 7.79 -5.71
C LEU A 281 21.12 7.45 -4.87
N LEU A 282 21.30 6.20 -4.50
CA LEU A 282 22.50 5.74 -3.78
C LEU A 282 23.78 5.98 -4.61
N VAL A 283 23.75 5.63 -5.90
CA VAL A 283 24.89 5.85 -6.80
C VAL A 283 25.15 7.33 -7.01
N ALA A 284 24.09 8.13 -7.22
CA ALA A 284 24.22 9.59 -7.40
C ALA A 284 24.74 10.30 -6.15
N GLY A 285 24.25 9.92 -4.96
CA GLY A 285 24.71 10.45 -3.69
C GLY A 285 26.20 10.18 -3.43
N ARG A 286 26.67 8.98 -3.79
CA ARG A 286 28.10 8.62 -3.68
C ARG A 286 28.99 9.42 -4.64
N ARG A 287 28.50 9.72 -5.84
CA ARG A 287 29.28 10.49 -6.83
C ARG A 287 29.41 11.97 -6.47
N LYS A 288 28.37 12.55 -5.87
CA LYS A 288 28.38 13.99 -5.51
C LYS A 288 29.16 14.32 -4.26
N GLY A 289 29.48 13.35 -3.39
CA GLY A 289 30.43 13.49 -2.30
C GLY A 289 29.99 14.32 -1.09
N ASP A 290 28.86 15.02 -1.15
CA ASP A 290 28.42 15.96 -0.10
C ASP A 290 27.95 15.23 1.18
N SER A 291 27.57 13.99 1.07
CA SER A 291 27.23 13.12 2.20
C SER A 291 27.38 11.67 1.80
N VAL A 292 28.38 10.99 2.36
CA VAL A 292 28.53 9.54 2.21
C VAL A 292 27.71 8.90 3.33
N PRO A 293 26.57 8.24 3.03
CA PRO A 293 25.80 7.54 4.04
C PRO A 293 26.70 6.51 4.74
N ALA A 294 26.75 6.54 6.07
CA ALA A 294 27.43 5.50 6.84
C ALA A 294 26.74 4.17 6.57
N VAL A 295 27.35 3.30 5.76
CA VAL A 295 26.77 2.00 5.44
C VAL A 295 27.07 1.08 6.61
N VAL A 296 26.04 0.69 7.35
CA VAL A 296 26.16 -0.19 8.53
C VAL A 296 26.75 -1.54 8.14
N TRP A 297 26.40 -2.05 6.96
CA TRP A 297 26.97 -3.26 6.38
C TRP A 297 27.70 -2.95 5.07
N ARG A 298 29.01 -2.95 5.11
CA ARG A 298 29.86 -2.58 3.97
C ARG A 298 29.56 -3.40 2.71
N PHE A 299 29.16 -4.68 2.86
CA PHE A 299 28.88 -5.56 1.73
C PHE A 299 27.64 -5.11 0.94
N LEU A 300 26.59 -4.55 1.60
CA LEU A 300 25.41 -4.01 0.91
C LEU A 300 25.74 -2.81 0.01
N GLY A 301 26.83 -2.13 0.35
CA GLY A 301 27.35 -1.05 -0.45
C GLY A 301 28.28 -1.48 -1.58
N HIS A 302 28.60 -2.75 -1.71
CA HIS A 302 29.49 -3.24 -2.77
C HIS A 302 28.84 -3.05 -4.15
N PRO A 303 29.58 -2.56 -5.17
CA PRO A 303 29.00 -2.29 -6.50
C PRO A 303 28.26 -3.50 -7.10
N VAL A 304 28.77 -4.70 -6.92
CA VAL A 304 28.13 -5.93 -7.41
C VAL A 304 26.74 -6.11 -6.78
N VAL A 305 26.60 -5.93 -5.46
CA VAL A 305 25.32 -6.06 -4.77
C VAL A 305 24.33 -4.99 -5.26
N VAL A 306 24.78 -3.74 -5.37
CA VAL A 306 23.94 -2.63 -5.85
C VAL A 306 23.45 -2.87 -7.28
N VAL A 307 24.36 -3.32 -8.17
CA VAL A 307 24.01 -3.64 -9.56
C VAL A 307 23.08 -4.86 -9.63
N SER A 308 23.34 -5.89 -8.83
CA SER A 308 22.46 -7.08 -8.80
C SER A 308 21.04 -6.72 -8.36
N ILE A 309 20.89 -5.94 -7.30
CA ILE A 309 19.56 -5.47 -6.83
C ILE A 309 18.88 -4.64 -7.93
N TYR A 310 19.61 -3.70 -8.55
CA TYR A 310 19.09 -2.90 -9.64
C TYR A 310 18.58 -3.77 -10.81
N LEU A 311 19.37 -4.77 -11.23
CA LEU A 311 19.01 -5.67 -12.32
C LEU A 311 17.82 -6.57 -11.97
N ILE A 312 17.71 -7.06 -10.72
CA ILE A 312 16.57 -7.85 -10.25
C ILE A 312 15.28 -7.02 -10.37
N PHE A 313 15.29 -5.79 -9.88
CA PHE A 313 14.13 -4.92 -9.98
C PHE A 313 13.83 -4.47 -11.42
N LEU A 314 14.85 -4.29 -12.25
CA LEU A 314 14.64 -3.98 -13.67
C LEU A 314 14.04 -5.19 -14.41
N ALA A 315 14.55 -6.39 -14.15
CA ALA A 315 14.03 -7.62 -14.73
C ALA A 315 12.59 -7.91 -14.29
N SER A 316 12.22 -7.54 -13.07
CA SER A 316 10.86 -7.74 -12.55
C SER A 316 9.79 -6.91 -13.27
N ILE A 317 10.18 -5.86 -14.00
CA ILE A 317 9.26 -5.08 -14.85
C ILE A 317 8.93 -5.83 -16.14
N LEU A 318 9.76 -6.79 -16.54
CA LEU A 318 9.63 -7.54 -17.78
C LEU A 318 8.81 -8.85 -17.60
N VAL A 319 8.53 -9.23 -16.37
CA VAL A 319 7.72 -10.40 -16.00
C VAL A 319 6.26 -10.03 -15.89
#